data_b433a04567a648cfb1afc6b6dcf77ca0
#
_entry.id   b433a04567a648cfb1afc6b6dcf77ca0
#
_cell.length_a   1.000
_cell.length_b   1.000
_cell.length_c   1.000
_cell.angle_alpha   90.00
_cell.angle_beta   90.00
_cell.angle_gamma   90.00
#
_symmetry.space_group_name_H-M   'P 1'
#
loop_
_entity.id
_entity.type
_entity.pdbx_description
1 polymer ?
#
loop_
_entity_poly.entity_id
_entity_poly.type
_entity_poly.pdbx_seq_one_letter_code
_entity_poly.pdbx_strand_id
1 'polypeptide(L)'
;MLIRDNKIPVVQMRFMNNLALINITGRDKPGLTALVTSILSEMDVTILDIGQAVIHDYLNLGILTELTDVTQEPLQGIRAAIEKAGLSININKVDEHRYTQWVQQQGRRRTILTLLSRKIKASHVSAVSVMIAEHGLNIDKITRLSGRIPLAGSEKKTRACVEFSLRGEPPAEFRENLMALAGKLDVDIAVQEDGIFRRHRRLIAFDMDSTLIDTEVIDELAVVAGVGSQVSAITELAMTGHLDFHESLCQRVSLLKGLSVQAMAEIAERLPLTEGVEVLFSALKMLGYKTAIISGGFTYFGDNLKARLGVDYVYANELEVVDAKLTGEVVRPVIDAKAKADILSELARKEGIAMEQTIAVGDGANDLEMLAAAGLGIAYHAKAIVREKSDHAISRLGLDSILFLLGISDREHDNH
;
A
#
# COMPACT_ATOMS: atom_id res chain seq x y z
N MET A 1 -60.64 -45.60 -24.03
CA MET A 1 -59.52 -44.78 -24.46
C MET A 1 -58.72 -44.45 -23.22
N LEU A 2 -57.67 -45.23 -23.02
CA LEU A 2 -56.84 -45.25 -21.77
C LEU A 2 -55.89 -44.10 -21.74
N ILE A 3 -55.97 -43.21 -20.71
CA ILE A 3 -54.98 -42.21 -20.40
C ILE A 3 -53.96 -42.90 -19.50
N ARG A 4 -52.72 -43.01 -20.03
CA ARG A 4 -51.57 -43.54 -19.29
C ARG A 4 -51.06 -42.46 -18.34
N ASP A 5 -51.10 -42.72 -17.04
CA ASP A 5 -50.39 -42.01 -16.02
C ASP A 5 -48.82 -42.12 -16.24
N ASN A 6 -48.21 -41.07 -16.68
CA ASN A 6 -46.77 -40.99 -16.75
C ASN A 6 -46.25 -40.47 -15.38
N LYS A 7 -46.03 -41.38 -14.44
CA LYS A 7 -45.31 -41.12 -13.22
C LYS A 7 -43.83 -40.92 -13.59
N ILE A 8 -43.37 -39.66 -13.57
CA ILE A 8 -41.95 -39.32 -13.58
C ILE A 8 -41.34 -39.89 -12.28
N PRO A 9 -40.28 -40.72 -12.34
CA PRO A 9 -39.66 -41.22 -11.14
C PRO A 9 -39.01 -40.03 -10.40
N VAL A 10 -39.46 -39.79 -9.16
CA VAL A 10 -38.79 -38.92 -8.21
C VAL A 10 -37.42 -39.55 -7.93
N VAL A 11 -36.40 -39.06 -8.58
CA VAL A 11 -35.03 -39.37 -8.22
C VAL A 11 -34.84 -38.88 -6.78
N GLN A 12 -34.84 -39.81 -5.84
CA GLN A 12 -34.43 -39.56 -4.49
C GLN A 12 -32.95 -39.08 -4.54
N MET A 13 -32.75 -37.77 -4.47
CA MET A 13 -31.44 -37.20 -4.23
C MET A 13 -30.97 -37.67 -2.84
N ARG A 14 -30.16 -38.70 -2.82
CA ARG A 14 -29.30 -39.03 -1.69
C ARG A 14 -28.17 -38.02 -1.64
N PHE A 15 -28.43 -36.84 -1.14
CA PHE A 15 -27.36 -35.90 -0.74
C PHE A 15 -27.06 -36.16 0.74
N MET A 16 -26.15 -37.07 1.00
CA MET A 16 -25.47 -37.16 2.29
C MET A 16 -23.99 -36.81 2.06
N ASN A 17 -23.70 -35.58 1.64
CA ASN A 17 -22.33 -35.07 1.56
C ASN A 17 -21.86 -34.77 2.98
N ASN A 18 -20.97 -35.62 3.50
CA ASN A 18 -20.30 -35.38 4.78
C ASN A 18 -19.13 -34.42 4.55
N LEU A 19 -19.34 -33.13 4.79
CA LEU A 19 -18.29 -32.15 4.73
C LEU A 19 -17.52 -32.11 6.05
N ALA A 20 -16.18 -32.12 5.98
CA ALA A 20 -15.32 -32.03 7.14
C ALA A 20 -14.22 -30.98 6.96
N LEU A 21 -14.04 -30.15 7.98
CA LEU A 21 -12.89 -29.26 8.11
C LEU A 21 -11.86 -29.92 9.02
N ILE A 22 -10.73 -30.27 8.45
CA ILE A 22 -9.59 -30.89 9.12
C ILE A 22 -8.57 -29.81 9.44
N ASN A 23 -8.32 -29.55 10.71
CA ASN A 23 -7.31 -28.60 11.19
C ASN A 23 -6.16 -29.37 11.80
N ILE A 24 -4.95 -29.13 11.30
CA ILE A 24 -3.72 -29.80 11.76
C ILE A 24 -2.74 -28.73 12.20
N THR A 25 -2.18 -28.92 13.39
CA THR A 25 -1.21 -27.98 13.96
C THR A 25 -0.03 -28.72 14.57
N GLY A 26 1.15 -28.10 14.53
CA GLY A 26 2.35 -28.64 15.17
C GLY A 26 3.63 -28.03 14.66
N ARG A 27 4.77 -28.53 15.10
CA ARG A 27 6.08 -28.09 14.61
C ARG A 27 6.24 -28.35 13.12
N ASP A 28 6.61 -27.33 12.39
CA ASP A 28 6.83 -27.44 10.94
C ASP A 28 8.06 -28.30 10.62
N LYS A 29 7.89 -29.18 9.63
CA LYS A 29 8.95 -30.03 9.07
C LYS A 29 8.65 -30.28 7.59
N PRO A 30 9.69 -30.43 6.74
CA PRO A 30 9.50 -30.89 5.37
C PRO A 30 8.68 -32.18 5.28
N GLY A 31 7.72 -32.23 4.36
CA GLY A 31 6.92 -33.42 4.08
C GLY A 31 5.63 -33.59 4.87
N LEU A 32 5.30 -32.70 5.82
CA LEU A 32 4.06 -32.82 6.62
C LEU A 32 2.81 -32.73 5.74
N THR A 33 2.75 -31.78 4.83
CA THR A 33 1.61 -31.65 3.91
C THR A 33 1.50 -32.90 3.02
N ALA A 34 2.62 -33.44 2.53
CA ALA A 34 2.64 -34.67 1.75
C ALA A 34 2.12 -35.88 2.57
N LEU A 35 2.52 -36.00 3.81
CA LEU A 35 2.02 -37.03 4.72
C LEU A 35 0.49 -36.95 4.88
N VAL A 36 -0.01 -35.77 5.17
CA VAL A 36 -1.45 -35.55 5.39
C VAL A 36 -2.24 -35.85 4.11
N THR A 37 -1.81 -35.31 2.98
CA THR A 37 -2.52 -35.52 1.70
C THR A 37 -2.41 -36.95 1.18
N SER A 38 -1.31 -37.68 1.48
CA SER A 38 -1.19 -39.11 1.16
C SER A 38 -2.23 -39.93 1.92
N ILE A 39 -2.41 -39.69 3.21
CA ILE A 39 -3.44 -40.38 4.04
C ILE A 39 -4.85 -40.09 3.49
N LEU A 40 -5.13 -38.84 3.11
CA LEU A 40 -6.42 -38.46 2.52
C LEU A 40 -6.62 -39.11 1.15
N SER A 41 -5.56 -39.26 0.35
CA SER A 41 -5.57 -39.91 -0.97
C SER A 41 -5.95 -41.39 -0.90
N GLU A 42 -5.51 -42.10 0.13
CA GLU A 42 -5.87 -43.51 0.34
C GLU A 42 -7.39 -43.71 0.58
N MET A 43 -8.08 -42.62 0.93
CA MET A 43 -9.53 -42.63 1.21
C MET A 43 -10.35 -42.03 0.06
N ASP A 44 -9.72 -41.70 -1.07
CA ASP A 44 -10.38 -41.07 -2.24
C ASP A 44 -11.16 -39.79 -1.87
N VAL A 45 -10.61 -38.95 -0.99
CA VAL A 45 -11.27 -37.77 -0.46
C VAL A 45 -11.11 -36.59 -1.42
N THR A 46 -12.21 -35.91 -1.76
CA THR A 46 -12.16 -34.66 -2.52
C THR A 46 -11.78 -33.49 -1.61
N ILE A 47 -10.77 -32.73 -1.99
CA ILE A 47 -10.38 -31.49 -1.31
C ILE A 47 -11.17 -30.32 -1.94
N LEU A 48 -11.98 -29.63 -1.14
CA LEU A 48 -12.77 -28.49 -1.55
C LEU A 48 -12.04 -27.15 -1.32
N ASP A 49 -11.22 -27.09 -0.27
CA ASP A 49 -10.34 -25.95 0.02
C ASP A 49 -9.17 -26.39 0.87
N ILE A 50 -8.04 -25.68 0.75
CA ILE A 50 -6.82 -25.92 1.51
C ILE A 50 -6.09 -24.63 1.82
N GLY A 51 -5.69 -24.44 3.07
CA GLY A 51 -4.91 -23.30 3.50
C GLY A 51 -3.82 -23.71 4.49
N GLN A 52 -2.60 -23.20 4.27
CA GLN A 52 -1.46 -23.44 5.17
C GLN A 52 -0.80 -22.13 5.58
N ALA A 53 -0.45 -22.02 6.85
CA ALA A 53 0.36 -20.93 7.38
C ALA A 53 1.42 -21.48 8.35
N VAL A 54 2.63 -20.91 8.26
CA VAL A 54 3.71 -21.21 9.22
C VAL A 54 4.08 -19.91 9.94
N ILE A 55 3.93 -19.89 11.25
CA ILE A 55 4.33 -18.77 12.11
C ILE A 55 5.51 -19.23 12.97
N HIS A 56 6.68 -18.64 12.76
CA HIS A 56 7.95 -19.10 13.30
C HIS A 56 8.26 -20.53 12.81
N ASP A 57 8.16 -21.54 13.65
CA ASP A 57 8.35 -22.96 13.35
C ASP A 57 7.07 -23.80 13.60
N TYR A 58 5.89 -23.14 13.58
CA TYR A 58 4.62 -23.78 13.88
C TYR A 58 3.67 -23.74 12.69
N LEU A 59 3.34 -24.94 12.20
CA LEU A 59 2.41 -25.15 11.08
C LEU A 59 0.96 -25.07 11.58
N ASN A 60 0.13 -24.40 10.78
CA ASN A 60 -1.32 -24.47 10.83
C ASN A 60 -1.81 -24.83 9.42
N LEU A 61 -2.41 -26.00 9.26
CA LEU A 61 -2.93 -26.50 7.99
C LEU A 61 -4.42 -26.80 8.16
N GLY A 62 -5.25 -26.13 7.36
CA GLY A 62 -6.68 -26.37 7.27
C GLY A 62 -7.02 -27.01 5.94
N ILE A 63 -7.81 -28.08 5.93
CA ILE A 63 -8.28 -28.75 4.71
C ILE A 63 -9.78 -28.96 4.84
N LEU A 64 -10.54 -28.42 3.91
CA LEU A 64 -11.98 -28.67 3.77
C LEU A 64 -12.18 -29.78 2.77
N THR A 65 -12.88 -30.84 3.16
CA THR A 65 -13.03 -32.06 2.38
C THR A 65 -14.49 -32.45 2.24
N GLU A 66 -14.79 -33.12 1.14
CA GLU A 66 -16.00 -33.91 0.96
C GLU A 66 -15.67 -35.39 1.24
N LEU A 67 -16.33 -35.96 2.25
CA LEU A 67 -16.14 -37.34 2.68
C LEU A 67 -17.31 -38.17 2.14
N THR A 68 -17.13 -38.85 1.03
CA THR A 68 -18.12 -39.76 0.46
C THR A 68 -18.06 -41.09 1.22
N ASP A 69 -19.17 -41.52 1.87
CA ASP A 69 -19.33 -42.79 2.55
C ASP A 69 -18.25 -43.18 3.60
N VAL A 70 -17.58 -42.19 4.20
CA VAL A 70 -16.52 -42.45 5.20
C VAL A 70 -17.16 -42.81 6.55
N THR A 71 -16.93 -44.02 6.98
CA THR A 71 -17.28 -44.50 8.35
C THR A 71 -16.34 -43.84 9.38
N GLN A 72 -16.63 -43.99 10.66
CA GLN A 72 -15.79 -43.41 11.71
C GLN A 72 -14.34 -44.00 11.80
N GLU A 73 -14.16 -45.25 11.35
CA GLU A 73 -12.89 -45.96 11.40
C GLU A 73 -11.75 -45.28 10.60
N PRO A 74 -11.94 -44.83 9.32
CA PRO A 74 -10.95 -44.14 8.57
C PRO A 74 -10.52 -42.81 9.23
N LEU A 75 -11.44 -42.05 9.83
CA LEU A 75 -11.15 -40.81 10.53
C LEU A 75 -10.28 -41.02 11.78
N GLN A 76 -10.48 -42.15 12.48
CA GLN A 76 -9.60 -42.55 13.61
C GLN A 76 -8.20 -42.91 13.10
N GLY A 77 -8.10 -43.57 11.94
CA GLY A 77 -6.81 -43.87 11.29
C GLY A 77 -6.00 -42.63 10.95
N ILE A 78 -6.66 -41.60 10.36
CA ILE A 78 -6.05 -40.30 10.09
C ILE A 78 -5.51 -39.69 11.39
N ARG A 79 -6.33 -39.66 12.44
CA ARG A 79 -5.94 -39.09 13.73
C ARG A 79 -4.70 -39.77 14.28
N ALA A 80 -4.69 -41.11 14.34
CA ALA A 80 -3.57 -41.85 14.85
C ALA A 80 -2.26 -41.62 14.05
N ALA A 81 -2.36 -41.56 12.73
CA ALA A 81 -1.17 -41.33 11.89
C ALA A 81 -0.60 -39.92 12.06
N ILE A 82 -1.43 -38.89 12.16
CA ILE A 82 -1.03 -37.50 12.35
C ILE A 82 -0.46 -37.28 13.77
N GLU A 83 -1.07 -37.83 14.80
CA GLU A 83 -0.60 -37.78 16.16
C GLU A 83 0.74 -38.52 16.33
N LYS A 84 0.94 -39.66 15.65
CA LYS A 84 2.23 -40.36 15.59
C LYS A 84 3.34 -39.50 14.92
N ALA A 85 2.98 -38.62 14.00
CA ALA A 85 3.92 -37.67 13.43
C ALA A 85 4.26 -36.47 14.36
N GLY A 86 3.65 -36.41 15.55
CA GLY A 86 3.84 -35.36 16.54
C GLY A 86 3.02 -34.09 16.23
N LEU A 87 1.94 -34.22 15.50
CA LEU A 87 1.00 -33.15 15.17
C LEU A 87 -0.31 -33.34 15.91
N SER A 88 -1.00 -32.24 16.15
CA SER A 88 -2.38 -32.24 16.65
C SER A 88 -3.38 -32.14 15.49
N ILE A 89 -4.47 -32.85 15.57
CA ILE A 89 -5.53 -32.82 14.57
C ILE A 89 -6.89 -32.57 15.23
N ASN A 90 -7.69 -31.71 14.61
CA ASN A 90 -9.09 -31.51 14.94
C ASN A 90 -9.94 -31.64 13.67
N ILE A 91 -10.98 -32.47 13.71
CA ILE A 91 -11.89 -32.71 12.59
C ILE A 91 -13.28 -32.22 13.01
N ASN A 92 -13.77 -31.22 12.29
CA ASN A 92 -15.07 -30.62 12.53
C ASN A 92 -15.99 -30.90 11.35
N LYS A 93 -17.20 -31.42 11.64
CA LYS A 93 -18.24 -31.58 10.63
C LYS A 93 -18.72 -30.20 10.17
N VAL A 94 -18.84 -30.00 8.86
CA VAL A 94 -19.36 -28.76 8.26
C VAL A 94 -20.76 -29.03 7.75
N ASP A 95 -21.67 -28.13 8.09
CA ASP A 95 -23.05 -28.15 7.59
C ASP A 95 -23.11 -27.68 6.13
N GLU A 96 -23.87 -28.36 5.30
CA GLU A 96 -23.99 -28.09 3.86
C GLU A 96 -24.53 -26.67 3.59
N HIS A 97 -25.47 -26.21 4.40
CA HIS A 97 -26.03 -24.87 4.27
C HIS A 97 -24.96 -23.79 4.56
N ARG A 98 -24.13 -23.99 5.61
CA ARG A 98 -23.01 -23.11 5.91
C ARG A 98 -21.95 -23.13 4.82
N TYR A 99 -21.67 -24.29 4.24
CA TYR A 99 -20.77 -24.41 3.09
C TYR A 99 -21.29 -23.62 1.88
N THR A 100 -22.57 -23.81 1.52
CA THR A 100 -23.18 -23.10 0.41
C THR A 100 -23.18 -21.60 0.60
N GLN A 101 -23.49 -21.12 1.81
CA GLN A 101 -23.38 -19.70 2.14
C GLN A 101 -21.95 -19.18 2.00
N TRP A 102 -20.96 -19.96 2.47
CA TRP A 102 -19.54 -19.60 2.34
C TRP A 102 -19.12 -19.52 0.87
N VAL A 103 -19.52 -20.49 0.03
CA VAL A 103 -19.24 -20.47 -1.42
C VAL A 103 -19.86 -19.25 -2.10
N GLN A 104 -21.08 -18.86 -1.77
CA GLN A 104 -21.74 -17.66 -2.32
C GLN A 104 -21.04 -16.36 -1.95
N GLN A 105 -20.24 -16.36 -0.90
CA GLN A 105 -19.43 -15.21 -0.49
C GLN A 105 -18.06 -15.16 -1.17
N GLN A 106 -17.66 -16.24 -1.87
CA GLN A 106 -16.42 -16.24 -2.63
C GLN A 106 -16.55 -15.35 -3.88
N GLY A 107 -15.45 -14.74 -4.31
CA GLY A 107 -15.45 -13.85 -5.47
C GLY A 107 -16.03 -12.44 -5.24
N ARG A 108 -16.56 -12.14 -4.05
CA ARG A 108 -16.93 -10.77 -3.71
C ARG A 108 -15.67 -9.90 -3.54
N ARG A 109 -15.82 -8.62 -3.85
CA ARG A 109 -14.75 -7.63 -3.63
C ARG A 109 -14.33 -7.64 -2.17
N ARG A 110 -13.03 -7.55 -1.95
CA ARG A 110 -12.43 -7.48 -0.61
C ARG A 110 -11.85 -6.11 -0.38
N THR A 111 -11.80 -5.71 0.87
CA THR A 111 -11.13 -4.50 1.30
C THR A 111 -9.83 -4.87 1.99
N ILE A 112 -8.75 -4.21 1.63
CA ILE A 112 -7.46 -4.36 2.28
C ILE A 112 -7.24 -3.16 3.20
N LEU A 113 -7.02 -3.45 4.48
CA LEU A 113 -6.57 -2.49 5.45
C LEU A 113 -5.09 -2.73 5.73
N THR A 114 -4.26 -1.72 5.50
CA THR A 114 -2.82 -1.77 5.77
C THR A 114 -2.50 -0.90 6.97
N LEU A 115 -1.98 -1.51 8.03
CA LEU A 115 -1.56 -0.86 9.27
C LEU A 115 -0.03 -0.70 9.26
N LEU A 116 0.43 0.53 9.34
CA LEU A 116 1.84 0.91 9.27
C LEU A 116 2.29 1.59 10.57
N SER A 117 3.45 1.21 11.11
CA SER A 117 4.03 1.83 12.31
C SER A 117 5.50 1.47 12.44
N ARG A 118 6.25 2.18 13.28
CA ARG A 118 7.62 1.76 13.66
C ARG A 118 7.62 0.42 14.41
N LYS A 119 6.58 0.14 15.20
CA LYS A 119 6.35 -1.14 15.91
C LYS A 119 4.86 -1.46 15.95
N ILE A 120 4.47 -2.67 15.59
CA ILE A 120 3.09 -3.15 15.79
C ILE A 120 2.95 -3.68 17.23
N LYS A 121 1.99 -3.11 17.95
CA LYS A 121 1.62 -3.52 19.32
C LYS A 121 0.29 -4.27 19.29
N ALA A 122 0.03 -5.09 20.31
CA ALA A 122 -1.26 -5.76 20.46
C ALA A 122 -2.43 -4.77 20.56
N SER A 123 -2.21 -3.59 21.18
CA SER A 123 -3.21 -2.52 21.26
C SER A 123 -3.61 -1.98 19.88
N HIS A 124 -2.67 -1.87 18.94
CA HIS A 124 -2.95 -1.43 17.57
C HIS A 124 -3.86 -2.44 16.85
N VAL A 125 -3.49 -3.73 16.90
CA VAL A 125 -4.27 -4.80 16.27
C VAL A 125 -5.64 -4.92 16.92
N SER A 126 -5.72 -4.85 18.26
CA SER A 126 -6.99 -4.91 19.01
C SER A 126 -7.94 -3.78 18.60
N ALA A 127 -7.47 -2.53 18.63
CA ALA A 127 -8.31 -1.37 18.31
C ALA A 127 -8.81 -1.40 16.84
N VAL A 128 -7.93 -1.78 15.89
CA VAL A 128 -8.31 -1.96 14.49
C VAL A 128 -9.33 -3.09 14.34
N SER A 129 -9.13 -4.23 15.02
CA SER A 129 -10.05 -5.37 14.94
C SER A 129 -11.42 -5.07 15.55
N VAL A 130 -11.48 -4.30 16.63
CA VAL A 130 -12.74 -3.80 17.21
C VAL A 130 -13.48 -2.91 16.23
N MET A 131 -12.79 -1.93 15.63
CA MET A 131 -13.35 -1.05 14.61
C MET A 131 -13.93 -1.82 13.43
N ILE A 132 -13.20 -2.82 12.92
CA ILE A 132 -13.66 -3.70 11.84
C ILE A 132 -14.96 -4.43 12.22
N ALA A 133 -15.00 -5.00 13.42
CA ALA A 133 -16.16 -5.76 13.93
C ALA A 133 -17.38 -4.86 14.17
N GLU A 134 -17.21 -3.67 14.72
CA GLU A 134 -18.29 -2.68 14.96
C GLU A 134 -18.97 -2.23 13.66
N HIS A 135 -18.24 -2.27 12.52
CA HIS A 135 -18.79 -1.96 11.21
C HIS A 135 -19.27 -3.20 10.43
N GLY A 136 -19.42 -4.34 11.11
CA GLY A 136 -19.97 -5.56 10.53
C GLY A 136 -19.07 -6.25 9.51
N LEU A 137 -17.78 -5.91 9.48
CA LEU A 137 -16.79 -6.52 8.61
C LEU A 137 -16.12 -7.72 9.29
N ASN A 138 -15.70 -8.70 8.50
CA ASN A 138 -14.95 -9.85 8.99
C ASN A 138 -13.51 -9.85 8.48
N ILE A 139 -12.57 -10.22 9.33
CA ILE A 139 -11.15 -10.39 8.96
C ILE A 139 -10.98 -11.82 8.46
N ASP A 140 -10.67 -11.99 7.17
CA ASP A 140 -10.41 -13.30 6.57
C ASP A 140 -8.92 -13.69 6.68
N LYS A 141 -8.03 -12.72 6.60
CA LYS A 141 -6.58 -12.96 6.64
C LYS A 141 -5.84 -11.78 7.26
N ILE A 142 -4.82 -12.10 8.04
CA ILE A 142 -3.85 -11.11 8.53
C ILE A 142 -2.47 -11.54 8.04
N THR A 143 -1.76 -10.65 7.35
CA THR A 143 -0.44 -10.91 6.80
C THR A 143 0.53 -9.83 7.22
N ARG A 144 1.69 -10.20 7.75
CA ARG A 144 2.79 -9.26 7.98
C ARG A 144 3.61 -9.12 6.70
N LEU A 145 3.69 -7.91 6.15
CA LEU A 145 4.47 -7.58 4.95
C LEU A 145 5.91 -7.19 5.29
N SER A 146 6.11 -6.52 6.42
CA SER A 146 7.47 -6.12 6.85
C SER A 146 8.32 -7.30 7.32
N GLY A 147 9.63 -7.19 7.15
CA GLY A 147 10.63 -8.13 7.64
C GLY A 147 10.53 -8.41 9.14
N ARG A 148 11.25 -9.41 9.61
CA ARG A 148 11.35 -9.74 11.04
C ARG A 148 12.53 -9.01 11.65
N ILE A 149 12.31 -8.35 12.78
CA ILE A 149 13.33 -7.57 13.47
C ILE A 149 14.03 -8.51 14.49
N PRO A 150 15.38 -8.62 14.45
CA PRO A 150 16.12 -9.36 15.49
C PRO A 150 15.86 -8.77 16.87
N LEU A 151 15.78 -9.63 17.91
CA LEU A 151 15.56 -9.20 19.29
C LEU A 151 16.75 -8.42 19.84
N ALA A 152 17.97 -8.80 19.46
CA ALA A 152 19.19 -8.08 19.77
C ALA A 152 19.64 -7.31 18.52
N GLY A 153 19.51 -6.04 18.53
CA GLY A 153 20.05 -5.27 17.41
C GLY A 153 19.45 -3.90 17.22
N SER A 154 20.33 -3.02 16.95
CA SER A 154 20.34 -1.68 16.37
C SER A 154 19.06 -0.84 16.51
N GLU A 155 19.28 0.35 17.00
CA GLU A 155 18.41 1.52 16.97
C GLU A 155 18.11 2.03 15.54
N LYS A 156 18.26 1.19 14.49
CA LYS A 156 17.86 1.56 13.14
C LYS A 156 16.36 1.83 13.13
N LYS A 157 15.95 2.87 12.45
CA LYS A 157 14.54 3.21 12.22
C LYS A 157 13.82 1.97 11.69
N THR A 158 13.06 1.29 12.57
CA THR A 158 12.33 0.08 12.20
C THR A 158 11.06 0.44 11.47
N ARG A 159 10.60 -0.44 10.59
CA ARG A 159 9.30 -0.35 9.93
C ARG A 159 8.53 -1.65 10.14
N ALA A 160 7.24 -1.53 10.40
CA ALA A 160 6.37 -2.66 10.62
C ALA A 160 5.05 -2.44 9.88
N CYS A 161 4.65 -3.45 9.10
CA CYS A 161 3.43 -3.44 8.33
C CYS A 161 2.65 -4.73 8.52
N VAL A 162 1.35 -4.59 8.78
CA VAL A 162 0.40 -5.70 8.83
C VAL A 162 -0.78 -5.36 7.94
N GLU A 163 -1.11 -6.29 7.06
CA GLU A 163 -2.24 -6.21 6.14
C GLU A 163 -3.39 -7.09 6.64
N PHE A 164 -4.60 -6.55 6.64
CA PHE A 164 -5.84 -7.25 6.95
C PHE A 164 -6.68 -7.35 5.66
N SER A 165 -7.04 -8.55 5.25
CA SER A 165 -8.02 -8.77 4.18
C SER A 165 -9.39 -8.89 4.81
N LEU A 166 -10.29 -7.98 4.45
CA LEU A 166 -11.62 -7.84 5.04
C LEU A 166 -12.68 -8.35 4.05
N ARG A 167 -13.67 -9.05 4.60
CA ARG A 167 -14.87 -9.45 3.90
C ARG A 167 -16.05 -8.62 4.40
N GLY A 168 -16.87 -8.15 3.47
CA GLY A 168 -17.99 -7.25 3.68
C GLY A 168 -17.79 -5.94 2.92
N GLU A 169 -18.83 -5.16 2.83
CA GLU A 169 -18.79 -3.81 2.23
C GLU A 169 -18.61 -2.79 3.34
N PRO A 170 -17.49 -2.05 3.39
CA PRO A 170 -17.29 -1.04 4.39
C PRO A 170 -18.29 0.10 4.19
N PRO A 171 -19.00 0.54 5.25
CA PRO A 171 -19.87 1.70 5.17
C PRO A 171 -19.05 2.99 4.93
N ALA A 172 -19.71 4.05 4.47
CA ALA A 172 -19.04 5.30 4.08
C ALA A 172 -18.18 5.90 5.21
N GLU A 173 -18.69 5.85 6.46
CA GLU A 173 -18.01 6.37 7.65
C GLU A 173 -16.80 5.52 8.12
N PHE A 174 -16.64 4.31 7.63
CA PHE A 174 -15.57 3.40 8.08
C PHE A 174 -14.18 4.00 7.89
N ARG A 175 -13.95 4.65 6.77
CA ARG A 175 -12.67 5.28 6.47
C ARG A 175 -12.38 6.45 7.42
N GLU A 176 -13.35 7.33 7.64
CA GLU A 176 -13.21 8.48 8.54
C GLU A 176 -12.91 8.02 9.97
N ASN A 177 -13.66 7.01 10.46
CA ASN A 177 -13.44 6.43 11.78
C ASN A 177 -12.04 5.80 11.92
N LEU A 178 -11.54 5.14 10.88
CA LEU A 178 -10.17 4.59 10.86
C LEU A 178 -9.10 5.68 10.86
N MET A 179 -9.29 6.78 10.14
CA MET A 179 -8.35 7.91 10.14
C MET A 179 -8.29 8.57 11.53
N ALA A 180 -9.43 8.74 12.19
CA ALA A 180 -9.49 9.23 13.56
C ALA A 180 -8.80 8.27 14.55
N LEU A 181 -8.97 6.96 14.36
CA LEU A 181 -8.30 5.93 15.15
C LEU A 181 -6.79 5.94 14.93
N ALA A 182 -6.33 6.07 13.68
CA ALA A 182 -4.92 6.13 13.32
C ALA A 182 -4.21 7.29 14.05
N GLY A 183 -4.83 8.47 14.08
CA GLY A 183 -4.33 9.62 14.83
C GLY A 183 -4.20 9.35 16.34
N LYS A 184 -5.18 8.66 16.95
CA LYS A 184 -5.14 8.31 18.38
C LYS A 184 -4.07 7.26 18.73
N LEU A 185 -3.82 6.33 17.83
CA LEU A 185 -2.86 5.24 18.02
C LEU A 185 -1.43 5.60 17.63
N ASP A 186 -1.23 6.75 17.01
CA ASP A 186 0.07 7.19 16.44
C ASP A 186 0.60 6.20 15.39
N VAL A 187 -0.27 5.78 14.48
CA VAL A 187 -0.01 4.86 13.37
C VAL A 187 -0.57 5.41 12.06
N ASP A 188 -0.13 4.86 10.94
CA ASP A 188 -0.75 5.11 9.64
C ASP A 188 -1.65 3.92 9.26
N ILE A 189 -2.83 4.22 8.70
CA ILE A 189 -3.78 3.22 8.20
C ILE A 189 -4.19 3.59 6.78
N ALA A 190 -4.10 2.63 5.87
CA ALA A 190 -4.60 2.77 4.52
C ALA A 190 -5.69 1.73 4.25
N VAL A 191 -6.74 2.14 3.52
CA VAL A 191 -7.85 1.25 3.14
C VAL A 191 -8.01 1.29 1.62
N GLN A 192 -7.86 0.14 0.98
CA GLN A 192 -7.93 -0.01 -0.46
C GLN A 192 -8.88 -1.13 -0.86
N GLU A 193 -9.50 -1.03 -2.02
CA GLU A 193 -10.16 -2.18 -2.64
C GLU A 193 -9.10 -3.19 -3.12
N ASP A 194 -9.31 -4.49 -2.89
CA ASP A 194 -8.46 -5.56 -3.42
C ASP A 194 -8.79 -5.83 -4.88
N GLY A 195 -8.58 -4.81 -5.71
CA GLY A 195 -8.78 -4.87 -7.16
C GLY A 195 -7.50 -5.28 -7.89
N ILE A 196 -7.67 -5.64 -9.17
CA ILE A 196 -6.53 -6.02 -10.03
C ILE A 196 -5.49 -4.91 -10.15
N PHE A 197 -5.92 -3.64 -10.10
CA PHE A 197 -5.02 -2.50 -10.23
C PHE A 197 -4.18 -2.24 -8.96
N ARG A 198 -4.56 -2.73 -7.80
CA ARG A 198 -3.79 -2.53 -6.57
C ARG A 198 -2.33 -3.00 -6.73
N ARG A 199 -2.12 -4.17 -7.37
CA ARG A 199 -0.79 -4.76 -7.60
C ARG A 199 -0.25 -4.54 -9.02
N HIS A 200 -1.01 -3.86 -9.87
CA HIS A 200 -0.66 -3.60 -11.26
C HIS A 200 -0.57 -2.11 -11.58
N ARG A 201 -0.10 -1.34 -10.61
CA ARG A 201 0.24 0.06 -10.84
C ARG A 201 1.55 0.14 -11.63
N ARG A 202 1.70 1.17 -12.46
CA ARG A 202 2.79 1.24 -13.44
C ARG A 202 3.45 2.61 -13.55
N LEU A 203 2.80 3.67 -13.08
CA LEU A 203 3.33 5.03 -13.08
C LEU A 203 3.21 5.61 -11.68
N ILE A 204 4.29 6.21 -11.20
CA ILE A 204 4.29 6.94 -9.94
C ILE A 204 4.87 8.33 -10.13
N ALA A 205 4.13 9.33 -9.70
CA ALA A 205 4.53 10.74 -9.70
C ALA A 205 4.74 11.23 -8.27
N PHE A 206 5.81 11.96 -8.07
CA PHE A 206 6.18 12.54 -6.78
C PHE A 206 6.24 14.06 -6.91
N ASP A 207 5.81 14.77 -5.86
CA ASP A 207 6.34 16.10 -5.62
C ASP A 207 7.83 16.01 -5.22
N MET A 208 8.54 17.09 -5.27
CA MET A 208 9.96 17.16 -4.99
C MET A 208 10.23 17.65 -3.56
N ASP A 209 9.90 18.90 -3.31
CA ASP A 209 10.15 19.59 -2.05
C ASP A 209 9.30 18.96 -0.92
N SER A 210 9.88 18.76 0.25
CA SER A 210 9.24 18.09 1.40
C SER A 210 8.67 16.68 1.14
N THR A 211 8.89 16.13 -0.07
CA THR A 211 8.48 14.78 -0.48
C THR A 211 9.67 13.88 -0.82
N LEU A 212 10.41 14.14 -1.91
CA LEU A 212 11.64 13.39 -2.26
C LEU A 212 12.86 13.89 -1.50
N ILE A 213 12.86 15.16 -1.16
CA ILE A 213 13.88 15.82 -0.36
C ILE A 213 13.27 16.39 0.93
N ASP A 214 14.02 16.37 2.02
CA ASP A 214 13.58 16.83 3.35
C ASP A 214 13.88 18.34 3.54
N THR A 215 13.54 19.14 2.51
CA THR A 215 13.71 20.61 2.52
C THR A 215 12.92 21.25 1.39
N GLU A 216 12.76 22.58 1.45
CA GLU A 216 12.25 23.44 0.37
C GLU A 216 13.44 24.06 -0.37
N VAL A 217 13.60 23.77 -1.66
CA VAL A 217 14.72 24.28 -2.46
C VAL A 217 14.77 25.81 -2.49
N ILE A 218 13.62 26.46 -2.56
CA ILE A 218 13.58 27.93 -2.60
C ILE A 218 14.11 28.56 -1.32
N ASP A 219 13.94 27.90 -0.18
CA ASP A 219 14.45 28.37 1.11
C ASP A 219 15.98 28.20 1.17
N GLU A 220 16.51 27.08 0.66
CA GLU A 220 17.96 26.87 0.54
C GLU A 220 18.62 27.94 -0.34
N LEU A 221 18.00 28.27 -1.49
CA LEU A 221 18.44 29.34 -2.38
C LEU A 221 18.39 30.68 -1.68
N ALA A 222 17.34 30.98 -0.94
CA ALA A 222 17.15 32.22 -0.20
C ALA A 222 18.19 32.42 0.92
N VAL A 223 18.59 31.35 1.61
CA VAL A 223 19.64 31.36 2.61
C VAL A 223 20.97 31.76 1.98
N VAL A 224 21.34 31.14 0.85
CA VAL A 224 22.60 31.45 0.13
C VAL A 224 22.57 32.85 -0.47
N ALA A 225 21.42 33.34 -0.93
CA ALA A 225 21.25 34.70 -1.44
C ALA A 225 21.17 35.77 -0.32
N GLY A 226 21.09 35.36 0.96
CA GLY A 226 20.96 36.29 2.10
C GLY A 226 19.57 36.95 2.24
N VAL A 227 18.54 36.35 1.63
CA VAL A 227 17.17 36.88 1.59
C VAL A 227 16.15 35.98 2.29
N GLY A 228 16.59 35.02 3.11
CA GLY A 228 15.75 34.01 3.73
C GLY A 228 14.56 34.58 4.49
N SER A 229 14.74 35.64 5.31
CA SER A 229 13.62 36.27 6.05
C SER A 229 12.55 36.88 5.14
N GLN A 230 12.94 37.42 3.99
CA GLN A 230 12.01 38.01 3.02
C GLN A 230 11.22 36.93 2.29
N VAL A 231 11.87 35.85 1.87
CA VAL A 231 11.24 34.69 1.23
C VAL A 231 10.24 34.02 2.20
N SER A 232 10.63 33.83 3.46
CA SER A 232 9.76 33.24 4.49
C SER A 232 8.49 34.11 4.72
N ALA A 233 8.61 35.43 4.77
CA ALA A 233 7.46 36.32 4.92
C ALA A 233 6.47 36.22 3.73
N ILE A 234 6.98 36.10 2.49
CA ILE A 234 6.13 35.91 1.31
C ILE A 234 5.43 34.53 1.35
N THR A 235 6.16 33.50 1.77
CA THR A 235 5.61 32.15 1.94
C THR A 235 4.46 32.15 2.95
N GLU A 236 4.60 32.85 4.08
CA GLU A 236 3.54 32.97 5.08
C GLU A 236 2.29 33.67 4.54
N LEU A 237 2.46 34.74 3.75
CA LEU A 237 1.34 35.42 3.07
C LEU A 237 0.60 34.50 2.09
N ALA A 238 1.33 33.67 1.34
CA ALA A 238 0.73 32.71 0.45
C ALA A 238 -0.03 31.61 1.24
N MET A 239 0.57 31.08 2.31
CA MET A 239 -0.07 30.06 3.16
C MET A 239 -1.33 30.56 3.87
N THR A 240 -1.44 31.85 4.15
CA THR A 240 -2.62 32.48 4.75
C THR A 240 -3.65 32.95 3.70
N GLY A 241 -3.39 32.70 2.40
CA GLY A 241 -4.30 33.05 1.31
C GLY A 241 -4.31 34.52 0.89
N HIS A 242 -3.32 35.30 1.33
CA HIS A 242 -3.18 36.72 0.94
C HIS A 242 -2.47 36.90 -0.41
N LEU A 243 -1.76 35.88 -0.89
CA LEU A 243 -1.14 35.82 -2.20
C LEU A 243 -1.51 34.52 -2.88
N ASP A 244 -1.72 34.55 -4.19
CA ASP A 244 -1.85 33.32 -4.98
C ASP A 244 -0.49 32.64 -5.18
N PHE A 245 -0.50 31.39 -5.64
CA PHE A 245 0.71 30.61 -5.82
C PHE A 245 1.67 31.26 -6.83
N HIS A 246 1.14 31.76 -7.95
CA HIS A 246 1.94 32.35 -9.01
C HIS A 246 2.60 33.65 -8.58
N GLU A 247 1.83 34.53 -7.93
CA GLU A 247 2.37 35.79 -7.39
C GLU A 247 3.44 35.54 -6.34
N SER A 248 3.19 34.63 -5.40
CA SER A 248 4.14 34.24 -4.39
C SER A 248 5.44 33.67 -4.98
N LEU A 249 5.33 32.77 -5.99
CA LEU A 249 6.50 32.20 -6.65
C LEU A 249 7.34 33.29 -7.34
N CYS A 250 6.71 34.16 -8.13
CA CYS A 250 7.40 35.24 -8.82
C CYS A 250 8.09 36.20 -7.86
N GLN A 251 7.42 36.61 -6.77
CA GLN A 251 8.00 37.49 -5.75
C GLN A 251 9.22 36.85 -5.08
N ARG A 252 9.12 35.59 -4.68
CA ARG A 252 10.24 34.85 -4.04
C ARG A 252 11.42 34.70 -4.99
N VAL A 253 11.16 34.32 -6.24
CA VAL A 253 12.21 34.14 -7.26
C VAL A 253 12.90 35.47 -7.60
N SER A 254 12.15 36.59 -7.64
CA SER A 254 12.75 37.92 -7.91
C SER A 254 13.82 38.32 -6.90
N LEU A 255 13.71 37.87 -5.65
CA LEU A 255 14.68 38.08 -4.59
C LEU A 255 15.98 37.29 -4.80
N LEU A 256 15.96 36.24 -5.64
CA LEU A 256 17.13 35.42 -5.96
C LEU A 256 17.97 35.99 -7.09
N LYS A 257 17.60 37.12 -7.64
CA LYS A 257 18.32 37.78 -8.76
C LYS A 257 19.83 37.94 -8.46
N GLY A 258 20.64 37.49 -9.40
CA GLY A 258 22.10 37.56 -9.30
C GLY A 258 22.76 36.35 -8.64
N LEU A 259 22.00 35.40 -8.09
CA LEU A 259 22.53 34.15 -7.55
C LEU A 259 23.17 33.33 -8.69
N SER A 260 24.36 32.79 -8.45
CA SER A 260 25.12 32.06 -9.47
C SER A 260 24.63 30.64 -9.66
N VAL A 261 24.71 30.10 -10.88
CA VAL A 261 24.44 28.67 -11.17
C VAL A 261 25.37 27.76 -10.33
N GLN A 262 26.60 28.21 -10.01
CA GLN A 262 27.51 27.46 -9.13
C GLN A 262 26.92 27.27 -7.73
N ALA A 263 26.29 28.30 -7.16
CA ALA A 263 25.62 28.18 -5.86
C ALA A 263 24.44 27.20 -5.92
N MET A 264 23.71 27.16 -7.04
CA MET A 264 22.64 26.11 -7.25
C MET A 264 23.23 24.71 -7.30
N ALA A 265 24.39 24.51 -7.94
CA ALA A 265 25.08 23.23 -7.99
C ALA A 265 25.49 22.75 -6.59
N GLU A 266 26.08 23.64 -5.79
CA GLU A 266 26.48 23.33 -4.41
C GLU A 266 25.28 22.95 -3.51
N ILE A 267 24.13 23.59 -3.72
CA ILE A 267 22.90 23.21 -3.02
C ILE A 267 22.43 21.83 -3.50
N ALA A 268 22.38 21.58 -4.82
CA ALA A 268 21.89 20.33 -5.39
C ALA A 268 22.70 19.10 -4.89
N GLU A 269 24.02 19.24 -4.75
CA GLU A 269 24.90 18.18 -4.25
C GLU A 269 24.60 17.78 -2.78
N ARG A 270 24.16 18.73 -1.96
CA ARG A 270 23.92 18.52 -0.52
C ARG A 270 22.45 18.29 -0.14
N LEU A 271 21.52 18.29 -1.10
CA LEU A 271 20.09 18.10 -0.81
C LEU A 271 19.87 16.79 -0.04
N PRO A 272 19.24 16.86 1.16
CA PRO A 272 18.93 15.67 1.94
C PRO A 272 17.80 14.89 1.30
N LEU A 273 18.05 13.64 0.98
CA LEU A 273 16.96 12.75 0.54
C LEU A 273 16.08 12.34 1.72
N THR A 274 14.79 12.27 1.47
CA THR A 274 13.81 11.75 2.41
C THR A 274 14.09 10.28 2.73
N GLU A 275 13.75 9.85 3.95
CA GLU A 275 13.94 8.46 4.40
C GLU A 275 13.29 7.46 3.42
N GLY A 276 14.07 6.48 2.97
CA GLY A 276 13.58 5.38 2.14
C GLY A 276 13.48 5.66 0.64
N VAL A 277 13.81 6.88 0.18
CA VAL A 277 13.75 7.24 -1.26
C VAL A 277 14.57 6.30 -2.12
N GLU A 278 15.84 6.06 -1.77
CA GLU A 278 16.73 5.23 -2.59
C GLU A 278 16.24 3.78 -2.67
N VAL A 279 15.74 3.23 -1.56
CA VAL A 279 15.16 1.88 -1.50
C VAL A 279 13.91 1.80 -2.38
N LEU A 280 13.02 2.81 -2.28
CA LEU A 280 11.80 2.87 -3.09
C LEU A 280 12.14 2.92 -4.57
N PHE A 281 13.01 3.82 -5.01
CA PHE A 281 13.35 3.97 -6.44
C PHE A 281 14.06 2.74 -7.00
N SER A 282 14.93 2.09 -6.23
CA SER A 282 15.53 0.82 -6.62
C SER A 282 14.46 -0.26 -6.88
N ALA A 283 13.51 -0.40 -5.95
CA ALA A 283 12.42 -1.37 -6.09
C ALA A 283 11.49 -1.02 -7.27
N LEU A 284 11.10 0.24 -7.44
CA LEU A 284 10.26 0.70 -8.55
C LEU A 284 10.91 0.41 -9.92
N LYS A 285 12.21 0.66 -10.03
CA LYS A 285 12.97 0.38 -11.25
C LYS A 285 13.00 -1.12 -11.56
N MET A 286 13.29 -1.94 -10.56
CA MET A 286 13.28 -3.41 -10.69
C MET A 286 11.91 -3.92 -11.15
N LEU A 287 10.83 -3.34 -10.64
CA LEU A 287 9.44 -3.68 -10.97
C LEU A 287 8.97 -3.08 -12.31
N GLY A 288 9.79 -2.27 -12.97
CA GLY A 288 9.46 -1.68 -14.27
C GLY A 288 8.46 -0.53 -14.21
N TYR A 289 8.34 0.14 -13.06
CA TYR A 289 7.53 1.34 -12.96
C TYR A 289 8.12 2.50 -13.74
N LYS A 290 7.25 3.31 -14.33
CA LYS A 290 7.58 4.65 -14.78
C LYS A 290 7.53 5.60 -13.61
N THR A 291 8.54 6.46 -13.50
CA THR A 291 8.68 7.41 -12.39
C THR A 291 8.71 8.84 -12.89
N ALA A 292 8.05 9.75 -12.20
CA ALA A 292 8.02 11.16 -12.55
C ALA A 292 8.20 12.05 -11.31
N ILE A 293 8.89 13.16 -11.48
CA ILE A 293 8.85 14.31 -10.58
C ILE A 293 7.91 15.34 -11.22
N ILE A 294 6.88 15.75 -10.50
CA ILE A 294 5.93 16.80 -10.91
C ILE A 294 5.85 17.82 -9.78
N SER A 295 6.58 18.93 -9.89
CA SER A 295 6.83 19.84 -8.76
C SER A 295 6.60 21.31 -9.11
N GLY A 296 6.15 22.09 -8.12
CA GLY A 296 6.17 23.53 -8.13
C GLY A 296 7.57 24.14 -7.90
N GLY A 297 8.57 23.30 -7.58
CA GLY A 297 9.97 23.66 -7.45
C GLY A 297 10.66 23.87 -8.82
N PHE A 298 11.98 23.63 -8.89
CA PHE A 298 12.77 24.05 -10.05
C PHE A 298 13.41 22.87 -10.80
N THR A 299 13.36 22.94 -12.13
CA THR A 299 13.85 21.91 -13.08
C THR A 299 15.32 21.55 -12.80
N TYR A 300 16.17 22.51 -12.51
CA TYR A 300 17.58 22.28 -12.20
C TYR A 300 17.80 21.22 -11.10
N PHE A 301 17.02 21.29 -10.03
CA PHE A 301 17.10 20.35 -8.92
C PHE A 301 16.38 19.03 -9.23
N GLY A 302 15.27 19.10 -9.97
CA GLY A 302 14.58 17.93 -10.48
C GLY A 302 15.48 17.08 -11.38
N ASP A 303 16.25 17.71 -12.28
CA ASP A 303 17.20 17.02 -13.16
C ASP A 303 18.39 16.42 -12.39
N ASN A 304 18.84 17.07 -11.32
CA ASN A 304 19.85 16.51 -10.42
C ASN A 304 19.30 15.23 -9.73
N LEU A 305 18.08 15.27 -9.20
CA LEU A 305 17.42 14.11 -8.60
C LEU A 305 17.17 13.02 -9.64
N LYS A 306 16.79 13.39 -10.87
CA LYS A 306 16.64 12.44 -11.98
C LYS A 306 17.93 11.67 -12.23
N ALA A 307 19.06 12.36 -12.27
CA ALA A 307 20.36 11.71 -12.46
C ALA A 307 20.74 10.80 -11.26
N ARG A 308 20.43 11.25 -10.04
CA ARG A 308 20.75 10.55 -8.79
C ARG A 308 19.89 9.32 -8.55
N LEU A 309 18.58 9.39 -8.82
CA LEU A 309 17.59 8.36 -8.51
C LEU A 309 17.16 7.53 -9.74
N GLY A 310 17.53 7.96 -10.95
CA GLY A 310 17.13 7.31 -12.20
C GLY A 310 15.65 7.53 -12.56
N VAL A 311 15.11 8.72 -12.25
CA VAL A 311 13.73 9.10 -12.59
C VAL A 311 13.55 9.20 -14.11
N ASP A 312 12.40 8.76 -14.64
CA ASP A 312 12.14 8.82 -16.10
C ASP A 312 11.78 10.24 -16.56
N TYR A 313 10.95 10.97 -15.81
CA TYR A 313 10.38 12.26 -16.21
C TYR A 313 10.51 13.32 -15.12
N VAL A 314 10.80 14.55 -15.53
CA VAL A 314 10.81 15.73 -14.65
C VAL A 314 9.98 16.84 -15.27
N TYR A 315 9.05 17.36 -14.50
CA TYR A 315 8.22 18.53 -14.81
C TYR A 315 8.30 19.47 -13.60
N ALA A 316 8.97 20.60 -13.76
CA ALA A 316 9.12 21.62 -12.73
C ALA A 316 9.29 23.01 -13.39
N ASN A 317 9.26 24.07 -12.58
CA ASN A 317 9.43 25.43 -13.09
C ASN A 317 10.87 25.70 -13.51
N GLU A 318 11.06 26.41 -14.60
CA GLU A 318 12.38 26.76 -15.08
C GLU A 318 12.75 28.16 -14.60
N LEU A 319 13.95 28.30 -13.98
CA LEU A 319 14.52 29.58 -13.62
C LEU A 319 15.26 30.16 -14.81
N GLU A 320 14.98 31.44 -15.12
CA GLU A 320 15.72 32.11 -16.19
C GLU A 320 17.14 32.43 -15.76
N VAL A 321 18.13 32.04 -16.61
CA VAL A 321 19.56 32.21 -16.36
C VAL A 321 20.21 33.02 -17.50
N VAL A 322 20.92 34.09 -17.17
CA VAL A 322 21.72 34.87 -18.09
C VAL A 322 23.11 35.05 -17.46
N ASP A 323 24.16 34.88 -18.24
CA ASP A 323 25.57 35.02 -17.80
C ASP A 323 25.89 34.21 -16.52
N ALA A 324 25.39 32.95 -16.46
CA ALA A 324 25.53 32.04 -15.33
C ALA A 324 24.95 32.57 -14.00
N LYS A 325 23.98 33.46 -14.05
CA LYS A 325 23.28 34.03 -12.89
C LYS A 325 21.77 34.01 -13.12
N LEU A 326 21.01 33.85 -12.04
CA LEU A 326 19.57 34.01 -12.06
C LEU A 326 19.18 35.45 -12.40
N THR A 327 18.22 35.61 -13.31
CA THR A 327 17.63 36.94 -13.64
C THR A 327 16.61 37.38 -12.58
N GLY A 328 16.07 36.46 -11.79
CA GLY A 328 14.96 36.68 -10.88
C GLY A 328 13.60 36.41 -11.53
N GLU A 329 13.57 35.81 -12.71
CA GLU A 329 12.36 35.51 -13.46
C GLU A 329 12.15 33.99 -13.59
N VAL A 330 10.88 33.56 -13.70
CA VAL A 330 10.47 32.18 -13.98
C VAL A 330 9.99 32.09 -15.41
N VAL A 331 10.48 31.09 -16.14
CA VAL A 331 10.04 30.83 -17.52
C VAL A 331 8.60 30.27 -17.48
N ARG A 332 7.72 30.79 -18.31
CA ARG A 332 6.31 30.35 -18.38
C ARG A 332 6.14 29.19 -19.34
N PRO A 333 5.14 28.29 -19.14
CA PRO A 333 4.09 28.33 -18.09
C PRO A 333 4.59 27.84 -16.73
N VAL A 334 3.99 28.34 -15.64
CA VAL A 334 4.25 27.91 -14.25
C VAL A 334 3.43 26.67 -13.93
N ILE A 335 4.02 25.73 -13.21
CA ILE A 335 3.37 24.50 -12.74
C ILE A 335 2.69 24.77 -11.40
N ASP A 336 1.38 24.88 -11.44
CA ASP A 336 0.48 25.01 -10.29
C ASP A 336 -0.21 23.67 -9.94
N ALA A 337 -1.14 23.68 -9.00
CA ALA A 337 -1.88 22.49 -8.57
C ALA A 337 -2.63 21.80 -9.73
N LYS A 338 -3.31 22.57 -10.58
CA LYS A 338 -4.03 22.03 -11.73
C LYS A 338 -3.07 21.46 -12.78
N ALA A 339 -1.99 22.16 -13.07
CA ALA A 339 -0.97 21.70 -14.00
C ALA A 339 -0.36 20.37 -13.55
N LYS A 340 -0.15 20.14 -12.24
CA LYS A 340 0.33 18.85 -11.72
C LYS A 340 -0.61 17.70 -12.08
N ALA A 341 -1.91 17.86 -11.90
CA ALA A 341 -2.92 16.84 -12.23
C ALA A 341 -3.01 16.60 -13.75
N ASP A 342 -2.99 17.67 -14.54
CA ASP A 342 -3.02 17.62 -16.01
C ASP A 342 -1.77 16.87 -16.55
N ILE A 343 -0.58 17.18 -16.03
CA ILE A 343 0.69 16.51 -16.38
C ILE A 343 0.65 15.02 -16.06
N LEU A 344 0.15 14.63 -14.87
CA LEU A 344 0.00 13.21 -14.52
C LEU A 344 -0.89 12.49 -15.51
N SER A 345 -2.03 13.09 -15.86
CA SER A 345 -3.01 12.51 -16.79
C SER A 345 -2.44 12.39 -18.21
N GLU A 346 -1.72 13.42 -18.67
CA GLU A 346 -1.06 13.41 -19.97
C GLU A 346 0.06 12.38 -20.05
N LEU A 347 0.85 12.26 -18.98
CA LEU A 347 1.93 11.27 -18.88
C LEU A 347 1.37 9.85 -18.87
N ALA A 348 0.30 9.58 -18.12
CA ALA A 348 -0.37 8.28 -18.14
C ALA A 348 -0.86 7.93 -19.55
N ARG A 349 -1.49 8.87 -20.24
CA ARG A 349 -1.93 8.70 -21.63
C ARG A 349 -0.76 8.43 -22.59
N LYS A 350 0.35 9.16 -22.45
CA LYS A 350 1.57 8.99 -23.26
C LYS A 350 2.17 7.60 -23.11
N GLU A 351 2.18 7.07 -21.90
CA GLU A 351 2.71 5.75 -21.57
C GLU A 351 1.70 4.60 -21.82
N GLY A 352 0.46 4.91 -22.24
CA GLY A 352 -0.60 3.92 -22.41
C GLY A 352 -1.03 3.25 -21.09
N ILE A 353 -1.02 4.02 -20.00
CA ILE A 353 -1.33 3.58 -18.63
C ILE A 353 -2.68 4.15 -18.23
N ALA A 354 -3.57 3.31 -17.68
CA ALA A 354 -4.85 3.78 -17.14
C ALA A 354 -4.64 4.57 -15.84
N MET A 355 -5.52 5.57 -15.57
CA MET A 355 -5.39 6.38 -14.35
C MET A 355 -5.45 5.55 -13.07
N GLU A 356 -6.22 4.47 -13.06
CA GLU A 356 -6.27 3.49 -11.96
C GLU A 356 -4.91 2.81 -11.70
N GLN A 357 -3.99 2.85 -12.65
CA GLN A 357 -2.64 2.31 -12.53
C GLN A 357 -1.60 3.35 -12.13
N THR A 358 -2.02 4.58 -11.83
CA THR A 358 -1.14 5.66 -11.39
C THR A 358 -1.09 5.78 -9.88
N ILE A 359 0.00 6.33 -9.39
CA ILE A 359 0.22 6.72 -8.00
C ILE A 359 0.69 8.17 -8.01
N ALA A 360 0.19 8.98 -7.09
CA ALA A 360 0.70 10.31 -6.82
C ALA A 360 1.09 10.44 -5.35
N VAL A 361 2.20 11.10 -5.09
CA VAL A 361 2.76 11.30 -3.74
C VAL A 361 3.11 12.76 -3.57
N GLY A 362 2.64 13.40 -2.51
CA GLY A 362 2.93 14.80 -2.20
C GLY A 362 2.55 15.15 -0.77
N ASP A 363 3.02 16.30 -0.27
CA ASP A 363 2.81 16.76 1.11
C ASP A 363 1.94 18.02 1.21
N GLY A 364 1.84 18.78 0.11
CA GLY A 364 1.28 20.12 0.07
C GLY A 364 -0.16 20.20 -0.44
N ALA A 365 -0.83 21.34 -0.17
CA ALA A 365 -2.16 21.61 -0.71
C ALA A 365 -2.17 21.73 -2.24
N ASN A 366 -1.04 22.08 -2.83
CA ASN A 366 -0.79 22.13 -4.27
C ASN A 366 -0.75 20.74 -4.94
N ASP A 367 -0.70 19.66 -4.15
CA ASP A 367 -0.72 18.28 -4.65
C ASP A 367 -2.12 17.67 -4.67
N LEU A 368 -3.08 18.26 -3.96
CA LEU A 368 -4.41 17.67 -3.74
C LEU A 368 -5.11 17.26 -5.04
N GLU A 369 -5.03 18.08 -6.10
CA GLU A 369 -5.65 17.75 -7.38
C GLU A 369 -4.94 16.56 -8.05
N MET A 370 -3.60 16.50 -7.99
CA MET A 370 -2.81 15.38 -8.51
C MET A 370 -3.07 14.10 -7.70
N LEU A 371 -3.13 14.20 -6.36
CA LEU A 371 -3.45 13.07 -5.47
C LEU A 371 -4.86 12.52 -5.77
N ALA A 372 -5.85 13.40 -5.94
CA ALA A 372 -7.23 13.01 -6.24
C ALA A 372 -7.40 12.40 -7.65
N ALA A 373 -6.60 12.84 -8.63
CA ALA A 373 -6.64 12.31 -9.99
C ALA A 373 -6.01 10.92 -10.11
N ALA A 374 -5.08 10.57 -9.24
CA ALA A 374 -4.36 9.31 -9.29
C ALA A 374 -5.22 8.12 -8.83
N GLY A 375 -4.92 6.93 -9.36
CA GLY A 375 -5.51 5.68 -8.86
C GLY A 375 -5.12 5.35 -7.42
N LEU A 376 -4.03 5.93 -6.90
CA LEU A 376 -3.62 5.92 -5.49
C LEU A 376 -2.94 7.24 -5.16
N GLY A 377 -3.65 8.15 -4.49
CA GLY A 377 -3.07 9.38 -3.93
C GLY A 377 -2.56 9.15 -2.51
N ILE A 378 -1.34 9.56 -2.23
CA ILE A 378 -0.68 9.38 -0.93
C ILE A 378 -0.20 10.74 -0.42
N ALA A 379 -0.79 11.21 0.68
CA ALA A 379 -0.30 12.35 1.45
C ALA A 379 0.90 11.90 2.30
N TYR A 380 2.10 12.34 1.94
CA TYR A 380 3.32 11.93 2.60
C TYR A 380 3.81 13.02 3.56
N HIS A 381 3.93 12.69 4.86
CA HIS A 381 4.30 13.62 5.94
C HIS A 381 3.56 14.98 5.88
N ALA A 382 2.36 14.93 5.31
CA ALA A 382 1.58 16.09 4.91
C ALA A 382 0.96 16.82 6.11
N LYS A 383 0.64 18.10 5.89
CA LYS A 383 -0.11 18.92 6.84
C LYS A 383 -1.50 18.35 7.10
N ALA A 384 -2.10 18.64 8.27
CA ALA A 384 -3.39 18.09 8.69
C ALA A 384 -4.48 18.20 7.61
N ILE A 385 -4.63 19.37 7.00
CA ILE A 385 -5.63 19.64 5.97
C ILE A 385 -5.45 18.77 4.70
N VAL A 386 -4.22 18.44 4.34
CA VAL A 386 -3.92 17.58 3.20
C VAL A 386 -4.24 16.12 3.55
N ARG A 387 -3.86 15.66 4.75
CA ARG A 387 -4.18 14.32 5.24
C ARG A 387 -5.69 14.06 5.32
N GLU A 388 -6.47 15.06 5.76
CA GLU A 388 -7.93 14.95 5.84
C GLU A 388 -8.61 14.84 4.48
N LYS A 389 -8.03 15.48 3.45
CA LYS A 389 -8.57 15.48 2.08
C LYS A 389 -8.03 14.36 1.20
N SER A 390 -6.99 13.65 1.65
CA SER A 390 -6.36 12.59 0.89
C SER A 390 -6.90 11.22 1.30
N ASP A 391 -6.95 10.31 0.34
CA ASP A 391 -7.42 8.95 0.58
C ASP A 391 -6.47 8.14 1.46
N HIS A 392 -5.18 8.38 1.37
CA HIS A 392 -4.15 7.65 2.10
C HIS A 392 -3.10 8.62 2.62
N ALA A 393 -2.59 8.35 3.82
CA ALA A 393 -1.53 9.13 4.41
C ALA A 393 -0.43 8.23 4.99
N ILE A 394 0.82 8.65 4.81
CA ILE A 394 2.00 8.08 5.46
C ILE A 394 2.66 9.22 6.22
N SER A 395 2.70 9.12 7.55
CA SER A 395 3.21 10.17 8.43
C SER A 395 4.29 9.67 9.41
N ARG A 396 4.52 8.37 9.50
CA ARG A 396 5.38 7.74 10.50
C ARG A 396 6.57 6.99 9.94
N LEU A 397 6.50 6.61 8.67
CA LEU A 397 7.51 5.79 8.00
C LEU A 397 8.13 6.54 6.84
N GLY A 398 9.24 6.01 6.31
CA GLY A 398 9.87 6.52 5.10
C GLY A 398 9.07 6.22 3.84
N LEU A 399 9.47 6.82 2.71
CA LEU A 399 8.82 6.66 1.40
C LEU A 399 8.81 5.21 0.91
N ASP A 400 9.78 4.40 1.30
CA ASP A 400 9.82 2.96 1.01
C ASP A 400 8.62 2.17 1.55
N SER A 401 7.89 2.72 2.53
CA SER A 401 6.65 2.13 3.02
C SER A 401 5.50 2.15 2.00
N ILE A 402 5.61 2.91 0.92
CA ILE A 402 4.69 2.87 -0.22
C ILE A 402 4.63 1.46 -0.81
N LEU A 403 5.73 0.71 -0.81
CA LEU A 403 5.78 -0.67 -1.29
C LEU A 403 4.75 -1.57 -0.58
N PHE A 404 4.53 -1.35 0.71
CA PHE A 404 3.51 -2.11 1.45
C PHE A 404 2.08 -1.79 0.99
N LEU A 405 1.80 -0.54 0.58
CA LEU A 405 0.49 -0.19 0.01
C LEU A 405 0.24 -0.87 -1.34
N LEU A 406 1.31 -1.19 -2.06
CA LEU A 406 1.27 -1.98 -3.30
C LEU A 406 1.17 -3.50 -3.02
N GLY A 407 1.17 -3.91 -1.76
CA GLY A 407 1.15 -5.31 -1.34
C GLY A 407 2.49 -6.03 -1.53
N ILE A 408 3.58 -5.28 -1.68
CA ILE A 408 4.94 -5.82 -1.80
C ILE A 408 5.53 -6.00 -0.41
N SER A 409 6.02 -7.19 -0.11
CA SER A 409 6.66 -7.49 1.18
C SER A 409 8.18 -7.28 1.14
N ASP A 410 8.78 -7.04 2.30
CA ASP A 410 10.25 -6.92 2.42
C ASP A 410 10.99 -8.16 1.88
N ARG A 411 10.35 -9.35 1.91
CA ARG A 411 10.94 -10.58 1.36
C ARG A 411 11.10 -10.55 -0.16
N GLU A 412 10.27 -9.74 -0.84
CA GLU A 412 10.25 -9.68 -2.30
C GLU A 412 11.30 -8.71 -2.86
N HIS A 413 11.78 -7.76 -2.05
CA HIS A 413 12.77 -6.78 -2.52
C HIS A 413 14.11 -6.80 -1.76
N ASP A 414 14.20 -7.38 -0.55
CA ASP A 414 15.46 -7.48 0.21
C ASP A 414 16.43 -8.55 -0.33
N ASN A 415 16.03 -9.35 -1.32
CA ASN A 415 16.84 -10.43 -1.91
C ASN A 415 17.59 -9.99 -3.18
N HIS A 416 17.63 -8.70 -3.48
CA HIS A 416 18.30 -8.12 -4.66
C HIS A 416 19.12 -6.86 -4.23
#